data_f46194ef36c8cb588619d9e755c65480
#
_entry.id   f46194ef36c8cb588619d9e755c65480
#
_cell.length_a   1.000
_cell.length_b   1.000
_cell.length_c   1.000
_cell.angle_alpha   90.00
_cell.angle_beta   90.00
_cell.angle_gamma   90.00
#
_symmetry.space_group_name_H-M   'P 1'
#
loop_
_entity.id
_entity.type
_entity.pdbx_description
1 polymer ?
#
loop_
_entity_poly.entity_id
_entity_poly.type
_entity_poly.pdbx_seq_one_letter_code
_entity_poly.pdbx_strand_id
1 'polypeptide(L)'
;VSRIVRDALQNESIIHYFGDTTLEFSCTHEYVESTFRAENPFTPMIPSETDNDFFKLCNVFGPPSKFERWCCTIFKTSNLNAEYQNLNGNSLTFLGIRHSESRERQNYERTQNHSKIGSQINAMPIIEWSDCEVWLYILYKGIEFNNAYKWGYKRVGCWCCPNNSEWSMMLTEIYFPDLSKKWNTMLIVFATKTGKDDIKDYVENGRWKTRKGASGLQTRNVTIADTACNLSDRARNIIIKKKINRDVIEFLKPFGELEIFDKEDATYITITEKEITDTNGNVIYPKRKVCDVVITWGTPVLKVLPTKGTDVLLIVNRLKCQLRKYQYC
;
A
#
# COMPACT_ATOMS: atom_id res chain seq x y z
N VAL A 1 11.50 -5.58 -19.79
CA VAL A 1 11.17 -7.00 -19.50
C VAL A 1 10.16 -7.53 -20.53
N SER A 2 9.02 -6.89 -20.74
CA SER A 2 7.99 -7.35 -21.71
C SER A 2 8.60 -7.74 -23.06
N ARG A 3 9.44 -6.87 -23.64
CA ARG A 3 10.08 -7.14 -24.93
C ARG A 3 11.00 -8.36 -24.88
N ILE A 4 11.82 -8.50 -23.83
CA ILE A 4 12.71 -9.64 -23.64
C ILE A 4 11.93 -10.95 -23.57
N VAL A 5 10.85 -10.95 -22.79
CA VAL A 5 10.00 -12.16 -22.62
C VAL A 5 9.30 -12.52 -23.93
N ARG A 6 8.76 -11.54 -24.66
CA ARG A 6 8.13 -11.79 -25.97
C ARG A 6 9.14 -12.31 -27.00
N ASP A 7 10.33 -11.72 -27.08
CA ASP A 7 11.37 -12.16 -27.99
C ASP A 7 11.84 -13.61 -27.66
N ALA A 8 11.79 -14.01 -26.38
CA ALA A 8 12.17 -15.36 -25.93
C ALA A 8 11.07 -16.40 -26.17
N LEU A 9 9.81 -16.06 -25.92
CA LEU A 9 8.68 -16.99 -25.99
C LEU A 9 8.06 -17.11 -27.39
N GLN A 10 8.49 -16.32 -28.37
CA GLN A 10 8.15 -16.42 -29.79
C GLN A 10 6.65 -16.63 -30.09
N ASN A 11 5.80 -15.70 -29.69
CA ASN A 11 4.35 -15.68 -29.96
C ASN A 11 3.42 -16.36 -28.94
N GLU A 12 3.90 -16.73 -27.78
CA GLU A 12 2.97 -17.15 -26.72
C GLU A 12 2.19 -15.95 -26.18
N SER A 13 0.96 -16.18 -25.80
CA SER A 13 0.09 -15.17 -25.21
C SER A 13 0.63 -14.78 -23.85
N ILE A 14 1.15 -13.55 -23.73
CA ILE A 14 1.65 -12.99 -22.48
C ILE A 14 0.60 -12.02 -21.97
N ILE A 15 0.16 -12.23 -20.73
CA ILE A 15 -0.75 -11.30 -20.06
C ILE A 15 0.08 -10.22 -19.39
N HIS A 16 -0.21 -8.95 -19.66
CA HIS A 16 0.41 -7.83 -19.00
C HIS A 16 -0.56 -7.23 -17.97
N TYR A 17 -0.07 -7.00 -16.76
CA TYR A 17 -0.85 -6.37 -15.71
C TYR A 17 -0.30 -4.98 -15.41
N PHE A 18 -1.15 -3.98 -15.50
CA PHE A 18 -0.86 -2.62 -15.06
C PHE A 18 -1.75 -2.30 -13.85
N GLY A 19 -1.16 -2.30 -12.67
CA GLY A 19 -1.87 -1.91 -11.45
C GLY A 19 -2.03 -0.39 -11.40
N ASP A 20 -3.16 0.10 -11.88
CA ASP A 20 -3.52 1.50 -11.77
C ASP A 20 -3.88 1.81 -10.31
N THR A 21 -3.09 2.66 -9.68
CA THR A 21 -3.33 3.12 -8.32
C THR A 21 -4.10 4.44 -8.26
N THR A 22 -4.51 4.98 -9.39
CA THR A 22 -5.10 6.32 -9.55
C THR A 22 -4.16 7.47 -9.15
N LEU A 23 -2.91 7.14 -8.87
CA LEU A 23 -1.87 8.06 -8.41
C LEU A 23 -0.69 8.15 -9.39
N GLU A 24 -0.84 7.63 -10.57
CA GLU A 24 0.11 7.76 -11.67
C GLU A 24 -0.02 9.14 -12.32
N PHE A 25 1.06 9.58 -12.98
CA PHE A 25 1.02 10.77 -13.82
C PHE A 25 0.17 10.53 -15.07
N SER A 26 -0.46 11.56 -15.61
CA SER A 26 -1.23 11.48 -16.87
C SER A 26 -0.41 10.89 -18.01
N CYS A 27 0.85 11.30 -18.13
CA CYS A 27 1.77 10.76 -19.14
C CYS A 27 2.04 9.25 -18.99
N THR A 28 1.81 8.68 -17.81
CA THR A 28 1.89 7.23 -17.62
C THR A 28 0.67 6.53 -18.19
N HIS A 29 -0.52 7.07 -17.95
CA HIS A 29 -1.76 6.57 -18.57
C HIS A 29 -1.69 6.68 -20.10
N GLU A 30 -1.27 7.84 -20.61
CA GLU A 30 -1.08 8.06 -22.04
C GLU A 30 -0.11 7.02 -22.65
N TYR A 31 1.02 6.78 -22.01
CA TYR A 31 2.00 5.80 -22.45
C TYR A 31 1.42 4.38 -22.44
N VAL A 32 0.72 3.99 -21.39
CA VAL A 32 0.12 2.65 -21.28
C VAL A 32 -0.97 2.45 -22.32
N GLU A 33 -1.86 3.43 -22.49
CA GLU A 33 -2.99 3.32 -23.39
C GLU A 33 -2.60 3.42 -24.88
N SER A 34 -1.74 4.37 -25.23
CA SER A 34 -1.39 4.60 -26.64
C SER A 34 -0.23 3.72 -27.11
N THR A 35 0.84 3.65 -26.36
CA THR A 35 2.08 3.03 -26.80
C THR A 35 2.17 1.57 -26.38
N PHE A 36 2.07 1.33 -25.07
CA PHE A 36 2.26 -0.02 -24.56
C PHE A 36 1.13 -0.97 -24.98
N ARG A 37 -0.09 -0.51 -24.98
CA ARG A 37 -1.25 -1.31 -25.42
C ARG A 37 -1.22 -1.58 -26.92
N ALA A 38 -0.82 -0.60 -27.74
CA ALA A 38 -0.67 -0.82 -29.17
C ALA A 38 0.40 -1.87 -29.50
N GLU A 39 1.50 -1.89 -28.76
CA GLU A 39 2.52 -2.94 -28.89
C GLU A 39 2.10 -4.29 -28.30
N ASN A 40 1.12 -4.29 -27.39
CA ASN A 40 0.67 -5.44 -26.63
C ASN A 40 -0.87 -5.47 -26.56
N PRO A 41 -1.57 -5.82 -27.65
CA PRO A 41 -3.02 -5.68 -27.77
C PRO A 41 -3.83 -6.51 -26.75
N PHE A 42 -3.21 -7.51 -26.13
CA PHE A 42 -3.83 -8.37 -25.11
C PHE A 42 -3.45 -7.97 -23.69
N THR A 43 -3.03 -6.73 -23.47
CA THR A 43 -2.70 -6.23 -22.12
C THR A 43 -3.97 -5.80 -21.40
N PRO A 44 -4.48 -6.56 -20.43
CA PRO A 44 -5.56 -6.08 -19.59
C PRO A 44 -5.03 -4.97 -18.68
N MET A 45 -5.70 -3.83 -18.64
CA MET A 45 -5.54 -2.87 -17.57
C MET A 45 -6.45 -3.28 -16.42
N ILE A 46 -5.86 -3.42 -15.23
CA ILE A 46 -6.63 -3.65 -14.01
C ILE A 46 -6.85 -2.28 -13.38
N PRO A 47 -8.06 -1.71 -13.49
CA PRO A 47 -8.39 -0.50 -12.78
C PRO A 47 -8.32 -0.76 -11.28
N SER A 48 -7.89 0.23 -10.54
CA SER A 48 -8.01 0.23 -9.08
C SER A 48 -9.48 0.43 -8.73
N GLU A 49 -10.28 -0.61 -8.87
CA GLU A 49 -11.71 -0.61 -8.49
C GLU A 49 -11.86 -0.63 -6.97
N THR A 50 -11.32 0.36 -6.32
CA THR A 50 -11.68 0.58 -4.93
C THR A 50 -12.57 1.80 -4.87
N ASP A 51 -13.74 1.68 -4.27
CA ASP A 51 -14.59 2.83 -3.87
C ASP A 51 -13.86 3.79 -2.92
N ASN A 52 -12.59 3.51 -2.67
CA ASN A 52 -11.75 4.23 -1.74
C ASN A 52 -10.98 5.34 -2.44
N ASP A 53 -11.36 6.56 -2.19
CA ASP A 53 -10.59 7.74 -2.53
C ASP A 53 -9.32 7.80 -1.68
N PHE A 54 -8.16 7.92 -2.35
CA PHE A 54 -6.86 8.03 -1.68
C PHE A 54 -6.82 9.16 -0.65
N PHE A 55 -7.39 10.33 -0.97
CA PHE A 55 -7.39 11.48 -0.06
C PHE A 55 -8.32 11.27 1.14
N LYS A 56 -9.45 10.60 0.94
CA LYS A 56 -10.31 10.17 2.07
C LYS A 56 -9.54 9.23 2.99
N LEU A 57 -8.82 8.28 2.43
CA LEU A 57 -7.99 7.37 3.22
C LEU A 57 -6.80 8.06 3.89
N CYS A 58 -6.21 9.10 3.26
CA CYS A 58 -5.23 9.94 3.93
C CYS A 58 -5.78 10.63 5.17
N ASN A 59 -7.06 11.01 5.17
CA ASN A 59 -7.69 11.58 6.36
C ASN A 59 -7.86 10.57 7.51
N VAL A 60 -7.99 9.27 7.17
CA VAL A 60 -8.13 8.18 8.13
C VAL A 60 -6.76 7.66 8.59
N PHE A 61 -5.89 7.31 7.64
CA PHE A 61 -4.58 6.68 7.92
C PHE A 61 -3.42 7.67 8.03
N GLY A 62 -3.65 8.92 7.63
CA GLY A 62 -2.60 9.91 7.40
C GLY A 62 -1.88 9.67 6.07
N PRO A 63 -1.01 10.62 5.67
CA PRO A 63 -0.23 10.47 4.46
C PRO A 63 0.62 9.20 4.54
N PRO A 64 0.77 8.43 3.44
CA PRO A 64 1.67 7.27 3.45
C PRO A 64 3.10 7.73 3.75
N SER A 65 3.88 6.85 4.35
CA SER A 65 5.29 7.12 4.68
C SER A 65 6.18 5.99 4.17
N LYS A 66 7.50 6.15 4.23
CA LYS A 66 8.46 5.11 3.85
C LYS A 66 8.26 3.81 4.64
N PHE A 67 7.74 3.92 5.86
CA PHE A 67 7.52 2.78 6.77
C PHE A 67 6.07 2.27 6.75
N GLU A 68 5.12 3.10 6.33
CA GLU A 68 3.70 2.80 6.35
C GLU A 68 3.08 3.09 4.99
N ARG A 69 3.34 2.22 4.04
CA ARG A 69 2.84 2.30 2.68
C ARG A 69 1.50 1.58 2.52
N TRP A 70 0.53 1.95 3.36
CA TRP A 70 -0.82 1.39 3.29
C TRP A 70 -1.44 1.50 1.89
N CYS A 71 -1.10 2.56 1.16
CA CYS A 71 -1.56 2.77 -0.22
C CYS A 71 -1.10 1.64 -1.16
N CYS A 72 0.13 1.13 -1.03
CA CYS A 72 0.59 0.01 -1.84
C CYS A 72 -0.23 -1.25 -1.59
N THR A 73 -0.65 -1.49 -0.35
CA THR A 73 -1.47 -2.66 -0.01
C THR A 73 -2.87 -2.53 -0.59
N ILE A 74 -3.50 -1.36 -0.39
CA ILE A 74 -4.91 -1.15 -0.76
C ILE A 74 -5.07 -1.00 -2.28
N PHE A 75 -4.26 -0.15 -2.92
CA PHE A 75 -4.45 0.22 -4.32
C PHE A 75 -3.66 -0.64 -5.31
N LYS A 76 -2.66 -1.39 -4.85
CA LYS A 76 -1.81 -2.18 -5.74
C LYS A 76 -1.85 -3.67 -5.45
N THR A 77 -1.45 -4.08 -4.23
CA THR A 77 -1.25 -5.50 -3.94
C THR A 77 -2.57 -6.25 -3.83
N SER A 78 -3.61 -5.66 -3.23
CA SER A 78 -4.92 -6.32 -3.10
C SER A 78 -5.59 -6.55 -4.45
N ASN A 79 -5.55 -5.55 -5.33
CA ASN A 79 -6.16 -5.66 -6.66
C ASN A 79 -5.43 -6.72 -7.51
N LEU A 80 -4.09 -6.66 -7.55
CA LEU A 80 -3.31 -7.67 -8.23
C LEU A 80 -3.58 -9.08 -7.68
N ASN A 81 -3.69 -9.21 -6.35
CA ASN A 81 -3.98 -10.51 -5.74
C ASN A 81 -5.35 -11.05 -6.15
N ALA A 82 -6.37 -10.21 -6.23
CA ALA A 82 -7.69 -10.60 -6.70
C ALA A 82 -7.63 -11.15 -8.13
N GLU A 83 -6.91 -10.47 -9.03
CA GLU A 83 -6.75 -10.92 -10.41
C GLU A 83 -5.98 -12.25 -10.51
N TYR A 84 -4.91 -12.41 -9.73
CA TYR A 84 -4.18 -13.68 -9.71
C TYR A 84 -5.02 -14.84 -9.17
N GLN A 85 -5.96 -14.58 -8.26
CA GLN A 85 -6.89 -15.61 -7.79
C GLN A 85 -7.85 -16.10 -8.89
N ASN A 86 -8.15 -15.24 -9.87
CA ASN A 86 -8.97 -15.57 -11.02
C ASN A 86 -8.22 -16.44 -12.05
N LEU A 87 -6.87 -16.50 -11.97
CA LEU A 87 -6.07 -17.39 -12.79
C LEU A 87 -6.07 -18.78 -12.18
N ASN A 88 -6.71 -19.72 -12.86
CA ASN A 88 -6.72 -21.12 -12.44
C ASN A 88 -5.32 -21.75 -12.60
N GLY A 89 -4.59 -21.90 -11.49
CA GLY A 89 -3.30 -22.58 -11.46
C GLY A 89 -2.12 -21.73 -10.98
N ASN A 90 -0.91 -22.22 -11.18
CA ASN A 90 0.33 -21.52 -10.86
C ASN A 90 0.68 -20.53 -11.97
N SER A 91 1.01 -19.30 -11.60
CA SER A 91 1.42 -18.27 -12.55
C SER A 91 2.91 -18.00 -12.45
N LEU A 92 3.57 -17.86 -13.60
CA LEU A 92 4.93 -17.35 -13.70
C LEU A 92 4.88 -15.84 -14.04
N THR A 93 5.32 -15.01 -13.11
CA THR A 93 5.28 -13.56 -13.27
C THR A 93 6.67 -12.99 -13.52
N PHE A 94 6.81 -12.28 -14.63
CA PHE A 94 8.06 -11.62 -14.99
C PHE A 94 8.09 -10.20 -14.42
N LEU A 95 9.13 -9.92 -13.63
CA LEU A 95 9.31 -8.64 -12.95
C LEU A 95 10.59 -7.94 -13.42
N GLY A 96 10.50 -6.62 -13.62
CA GLY A 96 11.64 -5.78 -13.97
C GLY A 96 12.47 -5.33 -12.75
N ILE A 97 12.74 -6.24 -11.84
CA ILE A 97 13.50 -5.98 -10.61
C ILE A 97 15.00 -6.18 -10.89
N ARG A 98 15.83 -5.32 -10.26
CA ARG A 98 17.30 -5.38 -10.38
C ARG A 98 17.96 -5.27 -9.01
N HIS A 99 19.13 -5.89 -8.86
CA HIS A 99 19.92 -5.84 -7.63
C HIS A 99 20.31 -4.42 -7.24
N SER A 100 20.62 -3.57 -8.22
CA SER A 100 21.04 -2.18 -8.01
C SER A 100 19.99 -1.25 -7.40
N GLU A 101 18.71 -1.66 -7.35
CA GLU A 101 17.62 -0.79 -6.93
C GLU A 101 17.48 -0.62 -5.41
N SER A 102 17.90 -1.61 -4.62
CA SER A 102 17.90 -1.51 -3.15
C SER A 102 18.70 -2.64 -2.50
N ARG A 103 19.13 -2.40 -1.23
CA ARG A 103 19.82 -3.42 -0.43
C ARG A 103 18.99 -4.71 -0.25
N GLU A 104 17.68 -4.60 -0.12
CA GLU A 104 16.80 -5.76 -0.02
C GLU A 104 16.84 -6.59 -1.30
N ARG A 105 16.83 -5.92 -2.47
CA ARG A 105 16.81 -6.59 -3.78
C ARG A 105 18.16 -7.21 -4.16
N GLN A 106 19.25 -6.80 -3.52
CA GLN A 106 20.58 -7.42 -3.73
C GLN A 106 20.60 -8.92 -3.37
N ASN A 107 19.69 -9.33 -2.49
CA ASN A 107 19.59 -10.71 -2.03
C ASN A 107 18.54 -11.53 -2.81
N TYR A 108 17.91 -10.97 -3.85
CA TYR A 108 16.92 -11.68 -4.62
C TYR A 108 17.60 -12.63 -5.62
N GLU A 109 17.06 -13.82 -5.74
CA GLU A 109 17.43 -14.77 -6.77
C GLU A 109 16.71 -14.44 -8.08
N ARG A 110 17.22 -14.93 -9.22
CA ARG A 110 16.59 -14.75 -10.53
C ARG A 110 15.16 -15.31 -10.59
N THR A 111 14.89 -16.37 -9.85
CA THR A 111 13.56 -16.93 -9.65
C THR A 111 13.29 -17.11 -8.17
N GLN A 112 12.10 -16.76 -7.72
CA GLN A 112 11.68 -16.87 -6.31
C GLN A 112 10.29 -17.42 -6.19
N ASN A 113 10.12 -18.42 -5.31
CA ASN A 113 8.81 -19.00 -4.98
C ASN A 113 8.04 -18.20 -3.93
N HIS A 114 8.66 -17.13 -3.39
CA HIS A 114 8.05 -16.27 -2.37
C HIS A 114 7.53 -14.98 -2.99
N SER A 115 6.28 -14.99 -3.39
CA SER A 115 5.60 -13.75 -3.70
C SER A 115 4.72 -13.31 -2.52
N LYS A 116 4.42 -12.03 -2.47
CA LYS A 116 3.36 -11.51 -1.59
C LYS A 116 1.98 -12.03 -1.98
N ILE A 117 1.91 -12.76 -3.08
CA ILE A 117 0.73 -13.33 -3.72
C ILE A 117 0.99 -14.83 -3.81
N GLY A 118 0.21 -15.62 -3.07
CA GLY A 118 0.54 -16.98 -2.64
C GLY A 118 0.71 -18.10 -3.70
N SER A 119 0.30 -17.89 -4.98
CA SER A 119 0.38 -18.93 -6.03
C SER A 119 1.32 -18.54 -7.19
N GLN A 120 2.27 -17.63 -6.93
CA GLN A 120 3.06 -17.00 -7.96
C GLN A 120 4.54 -17.35 -7.83
N ILE A 121 5.14 -17.74 -8.94
CA ILE A 121 6.60 -17.79 -9.10
C ILE A 121 7.04 -16.49 -9.78
N ASN A 122 7.96 -15.78 -9.17
CA ASN A 122 8.54 -14.57 -9.74
C ASN A 122 9.81 -14.91 -10.52
N ALA A 123 9.90 -14.43 -11.74
CA ALA A 123 11.10 -14.47 -12.56
C ALA A 123 11.59 -13.05 -12.85
N MET A 124 12.86 -12.80 -12.64
CA MET A 124 13.50 -11.50 -12.78
C MET A 124 14.61 -11.55 -13.85
N PRO A 125 14.25 -11.48 -15.15
CA PRO A 125 15.20 -11.70 -16.24
C PRO A 125 16.38 -10.74 -16.26
N ILE A 126 16.16 -9.51 -15.78
CA ILE A 126 17.15 -8.42 -15.79
C ILE A 126 17.73 -8.15 -14.40
N ILE A 127 17.70 -9.11 -13.49
CA ILE A 127 18.06 -8.90 -12.06
C ILE A 127 19.48 -8.34 -11.90
N GLU A 128 20.42 -8.74 -12.75
CA GLU A 128 21.82 -8.33 -12.72
C GLU A 128 22.13 -7.09 -13.57
N TRP A 129 21.15 -6.61 -14.36
CA TRP A 129 21.38 -5.48 -15.24
C TRP A 129 21.58 -4.16 -14.48
N SER A 130 22.55 -3.38 -14.94
CA SER A 130 22.74 -2.00 -14.53
C SER A 130 21.72 -1.06 -15.21
N ASP A 131 21.63 0.17 -14.72
CA ASP A 131 20.81 1.22 -15.37
C ASP A 131 21.28 1.47 -16.81
N CYS A 132 22.59 1.45 -17.03
CA CYS A 132 23.18 1.67 -18.34
C CYS A 132 22.75 0.59 -19.33
N GLU A 133 22.81 -0.68 -18.95
CA GLU A 133 22.42 -1.79 -19.81
C GLU A 133 20.92 -1.75 -20.17
N VAL A 134 20.07 -1.36 -19.23
CA VAL A 134 18.63 -1.18 -19.51
C VAL A 134 18.43 -0.10 -20.56
N TRP A 135 19.09 1.06 -20.43
CA TRP A 135 18.96 2.15 -21.39
C TRP A 135 19.55 1.82 -22.76
N LEU A 136 20.72 1.18 -22.79
CA LEU A 136 21.32 0.70 -24.03
C LEU A 136 20.39 -0.28 -24.76
N TYR A 137 19.77 -1.21 -24.03
CA TYR A 137 18.82 -2.14 -24.63
C TYR A 137 17.57 -1.44 -25.18
N ILE A 138 16.99 -0.49 -24.43
CA ILE A 138 15.84 0.30 -24.86
C ILE A 138 16.15 1.04 -26.16
N LEU A 139 17.28 1.73 -26.19
CA LEU A 139 17.72 2.51 -27.36
C LEU A 139 18.07 1.61 -28.55
N TYR A 140 18.80 0.52 -28.31
CA TYR A 140 19.15 -0.45 -29.37
C TYR A 140 17.93 -1.10 -30.02
N LYS A 141 16.91 -1.41 -29.24
CA LYS A 141 15.66 -2.03 -29.72
C LYS A 141 14.64 -0.99 -30.23
N GLY A 142 14.91 0.30 -30.13
CA GLY A 142 13.96 1.36 -30.49
C GLY A 142 12.65 1.30 -29.69
N ILE A 143 12.72 0.91 -28.41
CA ILE A 143 11.54 0.77 -27.57
C ILE A 143 11.10 2.16 -27.11
N GLU A 144 9.84 2.49 -27.36
CA GLU A 144 9.23 3.70 -26.80
C GLU A 144 9.10 3.60 -25.28
N PHE A 145 9.28 4.72 -24.60
CA PHE A 145 9.22 4.78 -23.15
C PHE A 145 8.51 6.04 -22.67
N ASN A 146 8.05 5.99 -21.42
CA ASN A 146 7.28 7.06 -20.80
C ASN A 146 8.00 8.41 -20.83
N ASN A 147 7.30 9.47 -21.27
CA ASN A 147 7.84 10.82 -21.42
C ASN A 147 8.41 11.40 -20.12
N ALA A 148 7.94 10.96 -18.96
CA ALA A 148 8.51 11.43 -17.69
C ALA A 148 10.03 11.18 -17.59
N TYR A 149 10.54 10.12 -18.19
CA TYR A 149 11.99 9.90 -18.25
C TYR A 149 12.71 10.95 -19.10
N LYS A 150 12.08 11.44 -20.17
CA LYS A 150 12.61 12.52 -21.00
C LYS A 150 12.68 13.85 -20.24
N TRP A 151 11.81 14.04 -19.24
CA TRP A 151 11.79 15.21 -18.36
C TRP A 151 12.76 15.11 -17.18
N GLY A 152 13.49 14.01 -17.08
CA GLY A 152 14.53 13.82 -16.06
C GLY A 152 14.10 13.04 -14.84
N TYR A 153 12.93 12.41 -14.82
CA TYR A 153 12.59 11.48 -13.77
C TYR A 153 13.48 10.24 -13.86
N LYS A 154 14.13 9.89 -12.77
CA LYS A 154 14.93 8.65 -12.68
C LYS A 154 14.05 7.42 -12.48
N ARG A 155 12.87 7.62 -11.92
CA ARG A 155 11.88 6.58 -11.66
C ARG A 155 10.49 7.18 -11.78
N VAL A 156 9.62 6.51 -12.51
CA VAL A 156 8.22 6.87 -12.68
C VAL A 156 7.35 5.94 -11.83
N GLY A 157 6.40 6.50 -11.12
CA GLY A 157 5.46 5.79 -10.25
C GLY A 157 4.45 6.77 -9.69
N CYS A 158 3.81 6.44 -8.56
CA CYS A 158 2.83 7.33 -7.92
C CYS A 158 3.45 8.70 -7.63
N TRP A 159 2.81 9.78 -8.08
CA TRP A 159 3.34 11.15 -7.95
C TRP A 159 3.51 11.61 -6.48
N CYS A 160 2.71 11.11 -5.53
CA CYS A 160 2.79 11.42 -4.09
C CYS A 160 3.53 10.36 -3.26
N CYS A 161 4.33 9.50 -3.90
CA CYS A 161 5.00 8.41 -3.20
C CYS A 161 6.04 8.93 -2.18
N PRO A 162 6.05 8.44 -0.93
CA PRO A 162 7.06 8.83 0.06
C PRO A 162 8.49 8.42 -0.33
N ASN A 163 8.65 7.48 -1.26
CA ASN A 163 9.95 7.07 -1.78
C ASN A 163 10.47 7.97 -2.92
N ASN A 164 9.68 8.94 -3.37
CA ASN A 164 10.15 9.89 -4.37
C ASN A 164 11.30 10.74 -3.80
N SER A 165 12.34 10.91 -4.62
CA SER A 165 13.45 11.81 -4.30
C SER A 165 13.00 13.27 -4.30
N GLU A 166 13.78 14.16 -3.71
CA GLU A 166 13.54 15.60 -3.78
C GLU A 166 13.56 16.09 -5.23
N TRP A 167 14.47 15.55 -6.03
CA TRP A 167 14.51 15.79 -7.48
C TRP A 167 13.18 15.45 -8.16
N SER A 168 12.63 14.26 -7.91
CA SER A 168 11.34 13.87 -8.49
C SER A 168 10.20 14.75 -8.00
N MET A 169 10.24 15.21 -6.75
CA MET A 169 9.22 16.13 -6.23
C MET A 169 9.30 17.51 -6.87
N MET A 170 10.52 18.04 -7.06
CA MET A 170 10.74 19.29 -7.78
C MET A 170 10.24 19.20 -9.24
N LEU A 171 10.52 18.10 -9.93
CA LEU A 171 9.99 17.87 -11.28
C LEU A 171 8.45 17.79 -11.28
N THR A 172 7.85 17.19 -10.24
CA THR A 172 6.39 17.15 -10.11
C THR A 172 5.81 18.55 -9.91
N GLU A 173 6.48 19.41 -9.17
CA GLU A 173 6.07 20.80 -9.01
C GLU A 173 6.14 21.59 -10.32
N ILE A 174 7.16 21.33 -11.14
CA ILE A 174 7.36 22.00 -12.43
C ILE A 174 6.36 21.50 -13.49
N TYR A 175 6.23 20.20 -13.67
CA TYR A 175 5.43 19.60 -14.76
C TYR A 175 3.98 19.33 -14.39
N PHE A 176 3.67 19.18 -13.09
CA PHE A 176 2.34 18.86 -12.58
C PHE A 176 2.00 19.71 -11.34
N PRO A 177 1.99 21.06 -11.45
CA PRO A 177 1.83 21.95 -10.31
C PRO A 177 0.53 21.74 -9.55
N ASP A 178 -0.56 21.36 -10.23
CA ASP A 178 -1.85 21.10 -9.59
C ASP A 178 -1.79 19.87 -8.68
N LEU A 179 -1.09 18.81 -9.08
CA LEU A 179 -0.90 17.63 -8.25
C LEU A 179 -0.05 17.96 -7.03
N SER A 180 1.03 18.71 -7.22
CA SER A 180 1.89 19.17 -6.12
C SER A 180 1.10 20.03 -5.13
N LYS A 181 0.33 21.00 -5.62
CA LYS A 181 -0.53 21.86 -4.80
C LYS A 181 -1.57 21.04 -4.01
N LYS A 182 -2.26 20.12 -4.68
CA LYS A 182 -3.24 19.23 -4.05
C LYS A 182 -2.61 18.42 -2.92
N TRP A 183 -1.40 17.89 -3.13
CA TRP A 183 -0.68 17.12 -2.14
C TRP A 183 -0.26 17.97 -0.94
N ASN A 184 0.36 19.11 -1.19
CA ASN A 184 0.80 20.04 -0.14
C ASN A 184 -0.37 20.53 0.71
N THR A 185 -1.51 20.84 0.09
CA THR A 185 -2.73 21.20 0.82
C THR A 185 -3.17 20.09 1.76
N MET A 186 -3.19 18.84 1.29
CA MET A 186 -3.56 17.70 2.14
C MET A 186 -2.56 17.51 3.30
N LEU A 187 -1.27 17.66 3.04
CA LEU A 187 -0.24 17.58 4.09
C LEU A 187 -0.39 18.66 5.16
N ILE A 188 -0.69 19.90 4.75
CA ILE A 188 -0.94 21.03 5.65
C ILE A 188 -2.16 20.74 6.52
N VAL A 189 -3.28 20.34 5.91
CA VAL A 189 -4.51 20.00 6.63
C VAL A 189 -4.26 18.87 7.64
N PHE A 190 -3.52 17.85 7.22
CA PHE A 190 -3.17 16.76 8.12
C PHE A 190 -2.26 17.21 9.26
N ALA A 191 -1.23 17.99 8.99
CA ALA A 191 -0.30 18.52 9.99
C ALA A 191 -1.03 19.38 11.03
N THR A 192 -1.92 20.26 10.57
CA THR A 192 -2.76 21.09 11.44
C THR A 192 -3.66 20.24 12.35
N LYS A 193 -4.38 19.28 11.76
CA LYS A 193 -5.27 18.37 12.52
C LYS A 193 -4.53 17.53 13.55
N THR A 194 -3.29 17.20 13.29
CA THR A 194 -2.46 16.37 14.19
C THR A 194 -1.56 17.19 15.10
N GLY A 195 -1.71 18.52 15.12
CA GLY A 195 -0.98 19.42 16.02
C GLY A 195 0.54 19.35 15.80
N LYS A 196 1.02 19.42 14.56
CA LYS A 196 2.44 19.50 14.28
C LYS A 196 2.96 20.89 14.63
N ASP A 197 4.05 20.97 15.38
CA ASP A 197 4.63 22.23 15.86
C ASP A 197 5.15 23.09 14.70
N ASP A 198 5.76 22.46 13.70
CA ASP A 198 6.27 23.12 12.50
C ASP A 198 5.68 22.48 11.24
N ILE A 199 4.59 23.08 10.78
CA ILE A 199 3.88 22.63 9.56
C ILE A 199 4.75 22.83 8.32
N LYS A 200 5.49 23.94 8.26
CA LYS A 200 6.35 24.27 7.13
C LYS A 200 7.45 23.22 6.98
N ASP A 201 8.17 22.95 8.05
CA ASP A 201 9.21 21.92 8.07
C ASP A 201 8.64 20.50 7.76
N TYR A 202 7.45 20.21 8.29
CA TYR A 202 6.77 18.94 8.01
C TYR A 202 6.49 18.73 6.52
N VAL A 203 6.08 19.77 5.80
CA VAL A 203 5.72 19.73 4.38
C VAL A 203 6.96 19.90 3.49
N GLU A 204 7.70 21.01 3.63
CA GLU A 204 8.78 21.40 2.72
C GLU A 204 10.02 20.51 2.87
N ASN A 205 10.42 20.17 4.10
CA ASN A 205 11.54 19.27 4.36
C ASN A 205 11.15 17.77 4.32
N GLY A 206 9.92 17.48 3.90
CA GLY A 206 9.47 16.12 3.66
C GLY A 206 9.45 15.22 4.89
N ARG A 207 9.30 15.77 6.10
CA ARG A 207 9.24 14.97 7.33
C ARG A 207 8.08 13.98 7.35
N TRP A 208 7.01 14.27 6.60
CA TRP A 208 5.92 13.32 6.39
C TRP A 208 6.37 11.99 5.80
N LYS A 209 7.42 11.98 4.95
CA LYS A 209 7.96 10.77 4.32
C LYS A 209 8.56 9.79 5.34
N THR A 210 9.12 10.30 6.41
CA THR A 210 9.82 9.52 7.45
C THR A 210 8.94 9.20 8.64
N ARG A 211 7.66 9.48 8.55
CA ARG A 211 6.70 9.12 9.57
C ARG A 211 6.75 7.60 9.81
N LYS A 212 7.43 7.22 10.86
CA LYS A 212 7.37 5.87 11.41
C LYS A 212 6.21 5.91 12.37
N GLY A 213 5.02 5.39 12.06
CA GLY A 213 3.98 5.34 13.04
C GLY A 213 3.96 6.53 14.00
N ALA A 214 4.72 6.57 14.99
CA ALA A 214 4.89 7.66 15.94
C ALA A 214 6.26 8.35 15.87
N SER A 215 7.06 8.14 14.86
CA SER A 215 8.42 8.60 14.89
C SER A 215 8.65 10.01 14.37
N GLY A 216 8.07 10.90 14.90
CA GLY A 216 8.54 12.23 15.03
C GLY A 216 8.21 12.67 16.45
N LEU A 217 7.18 12.10 16.99
CA LEU A 217 6.91 12.10 18.42
C LEU A 217 7.64 10.89 18.99
N GLN A 218 8.78 11.17 19.56
CA GLN A 218 9.64 10.25 20.28
C GLN A 218 8.88 9.03 20.80
N THR A 219 9.28 7.86 20.34
CA THR A 219 8.93 6.54 20.86
C THR A 219 9.15 6.40 22.38
N ARG A 220 9.55 7.47 23.05
CA ARG A 220 9.79 7.49 24.50
C ARG A 220 8.55 7.19 25.34
N ASN A 221 7.36 7.20 24.74
CA ASN A 221 6.13 7.11 25.50
C ASN A 221 5.17 5.98 25.11
N VAL A 222 5.52 5.13 24.14
CA VAL A 222 4.67 4.02 23.72
C VAL A 222 5.41 2.71 23.90
N THR A 223 5.26 2.14 25.05
CA THR A 223 5.49 0.70 25.19
C THR A 223 4.22 0.00 24.75
N ILE A 224 4.07 -0.23 23.44
CA ILE A 224 3.12 -1.22 22.99
C ILE A 224 3.81 -2.56 23.27
N ALA A 225 3.56 -3.10 24.43
CA ALA A 225 3.87 -4.48 24.71
C ALA A 225 2.89 -5.31 23.88
N ASP A 226 3.38 -5.82 22.78
CA ASP A 226 2.69 -6.83 21.98
C ASP A 226 2.91 -8.16 22.68
N THR A 227 2.13 -8.40 23.72
CA THR A 227 2.17 -9.66 24.44
C THR A 227 1.14 -10.59 23.81
N ALA A 228 1.61 -11.69 23.22
CA ALA A 228 0.73 -12.80 22.90
C ALA A 228 0.09 -13.29 24.19
N CYS A 229 -1.24 -13.22 24.29
CA CYS A 229 -1.95 -13.68 25.49
C CYS A 229 -1.79 -15.18 25.70
N ASN A 230 -1.86 -15.95 24.62
CA ASN A 230 -1.57 -17.37 24.55
C ASN A 230 -1.11 -17.68 23.12
N LEU A 231 -0.11 -18.51 22.97
CA LEU A 231 0.37 -18.96 21.66
C LEU A 231 -0.70 -19.67 20.84
N SER A 232 -1.68 -20.32 21.50
CA SER A 232 -2.78 -21.06 20.87
C SER A 232 -3.86 -20.16 20.26
N ASP A 233 -4.14 -18.98 20.84
CA ASP A 233 -5.34 -18.19 20.52
C ASP A 233 -5.09 -17.06 19.53
N ARG A 234 -3.85 -16.83 19.13
CA ARG A 234 -3.43 -15.69 18.29
C ARG A 234 -3.90 -14.32 18.79
N ALA A 235 -4.41 -14.24 20.02
CA ALA A 235 -4.82 -13.00 20.63
C ALA A 235 -3.64 -12.04 20.81
N ARG A 236 -3.85 -10.76 20.61
CA ARG A 236 -2.87 -9.71 20.82
C ARG A 236 -3.44 -8.63 21.73
N ASN A 237 -2.69 -8.27 22.77
CA ASN A 237 -3.00 -7.15 23.61
C ASN A 237 -2.23 -5.91 23.12
N ILE A 238 -2.93 -4.85 22.84
CA ILE A 238 -2.34 -3.54 22.58
C ILE A 238 -2.45 -2.76 23.86
N ILE A 239 -1.32 -2.47 24.49
CA ILE A 239 -1.27 -1.66 25.72
C ILE A 239 -1.07 -0.19 25.32
N ILE A 240 -1.92 0.69 25.79
CA ILE A 240 -1.94 2.11 25.47
C ILE A 240 -1.62 2.90 26.75
N LYS A 241 -0.93 4.02 26.65
CA LYS A 241 -0.57 4.83 27.83
C LYS A 241 -1.72 5.63 28.42
N LYS A 242 -2.64 6.07 27.57
CA LYS A 242 -3.80 6.85 28.00
C LYS A 242 -4.98 5.94 28.20
N LYS A 243 -5.89 6.35 29.09
CA LYS A 243 -7.17 5.68 29.23
C LYS A 243 -7.89 5.71 27.88
N ILE A 244 -8.37 4.55 27.47
CA ILE A 244 -9.15 4.40 26.25
C ILE A 244 -10.49 5.08 26.48
N ASN A 245 -10.87 5.96 25.56
CA ASN A 245 -12.20 6.52 25.46
C ASN A 245 -12.98 5.87 24.31
N ARG A 246 -14.25 6.20 24.19
CA ARG A 246 -15.14 5.58 23.18
C ARG A 246 -14.75 5.90 21.74
N ASP A 247 -13.98 6.97 21.50
CA ASP A 247 -13.53 7.37 20.16
C ASP A 247 -12.62 6.32 19.51
N VAL A 248 -12.02 5.43 20.32
CA VAL A 248 -11.19 4.33 19.79
C VAL A 248 -12.00 3.42 18.86
N ILE A 249 -13.31 3.34 19.02
CA ILE A 249 -14.20 2.54 18.18
C ILE A 249 -14.20 3.05 16.74
N GLU A 250 -14.08 4.36 16.53
CA GLU A 250 -14.00 4.95 15.20
C GLU A 250 -12.79 4.45 14.40
N PHE A 251 -11.70 4.09 15.10
CA PHE A 251 -10.50 3.55 14.45
C PHE A 251 -10.65 2.11 13.95
N LEU A 252 -11.72 1.44 14.37
CA LEU A 252 -12.04 0.08 13.95
C LEU A 252 -12.88 0.06 12.67
N LYS A 253 -13.62 1.12 12.36
CA LYS A 253 -14.50 1.22 11.18
C LYS A 253 -13.79 0.94 9.84
N PRO A 254 -12.52 1.32 9.62
CA PRO A 254 -11.82 1.02 8.38
C PRO A 254 -11.56 -0.48 8.13
N PHE A 255 -11.76 -1.32 9.12
CA PHE A 255 -11.54 -2.77 8.99
C PHE A 255 -12.80 -3.54 8.56
N GLY A 256 -13.96 -2.90 8.60
CA GLY A 256 -15.24 -3.51 8.22
C GLY A 256 -16.44 -2.96 8.99
N GLU A 257 -17.53 -3.67 8.89
CA GLU A 257 -18.74 -3.38 9.68
C GLU A 257 -18.53 -3.79 11.13
N LEU A 258 -19.00 -2.94 12.05
CA LEU A 258 -18.83 -3.15 13.47
C LEU A 258 -20.16 -3.55 14.11
N GLU A 259 -20.18 -4.71 14.75
CA GLU A 259 -21.23 -5.10 15.67
C GLU A 259 -20.73 -4.87 17.08
N ILE A 260 -21.37 -3.96 17.80
CA ILE A 260 -20.92 -3.48 19.12
C ILE A 260 -21.85 -4.02 20.19
N PHE A 261 -21.27 -4.67 21.19
CA PHE A 261 -21.98 -5.19 22.35
C PHE A 261 -21.34 -4.66 23.64
N ASP A 262 -22.03 -3.76 24.31
CA ASP A 262 -21.57 -3.14 25.54
C ASP A 262 -21.93 -4.00 26.77
N LYS A 263 -20.98 -4.20 27.67
CA LYS A 263 -21.14 -4.69 29.03
C LYS A 263 -20.65 -3.65 30.03
N GLU A 264 -20.98 -3.81 31.31
CA GLU A 264 -20.64 -2.82 32.35
C GLU A 264 -19.14 -2.46 32.32
N ASP A 265 -18.25 -3.43 32.22
CA ASP A 265 -16.79 -3.22 32.30
C ASP A 265 -16.07 -3.28 30.95
N ALA A 266 -16.74 -3.67 29.88
CA ALA A 266 -16.09 -3.90 28.60
C ALA A 266 -17.04 -3.75 27.42
N THR A 267 -16.48 -3.31 26.29
CA THR A 267 -17.16 -3.32 24.99
C THR A 267 -16.55 -4.40 24.11
N TYR A 268 -17.38 -5.26 23.57
CA TYR A 268 -17.04 -6.29 22.61
C TYR A 268 -17.42 -5.81 21.21
N ILE A 269 -16.50 -5.89 20.28
CA ILE A 269 -16.70 -5.40 18.91
C ILE A 269 -16.33 -6.51 17.97
N THR A 270 -17.30 -6.98 17.19
CA THR A 270 -17.03 -7.90 16.07
C THR A 270 -16.87 -7.10 14.80
N ILE A 271 -15.78 -7.32 14.11
CA ILE A 271 -15.46 -6.69 12.82
C ILE A 271 -15.70 -7.70 11.71
N THR A 272 -16.52 -7.34 10.74
CA THR A 272 -16.88 -8.20 9.62
C THR A 272 -16.64 -7.48 8.29
N GLU A 273 -15.97 -8.12 7.34
CA GLU A 273 -15.86 -7.60 5.97
C GLU A 273 -17.23 -7.59 5.30
N LYS A 274 -17.49 -6.54 4.52
CA LYS A 274 -18.72 -6.44 3.75
C LYS A 274 -18.78 -7.54 2.69
N GLU A 275 -19.98 -8.02 2.44
CA GLU A 275 -20.25 -8.82 1.26
C GLU A 275 -20.06 -7.98 0.00
N ILE A 276 -19.39 -8.54 -0.98
CA ILE A 276 -19.23 -7.91 -2.30
C ILE A 276 -20.06 -8.72 -3.28
N THR A 277 -20.97 -8.04 -3.98
CA THR A 277 -21.81 -8.62 -5.03
C THR A 277 -21.43 -8.03 -6.39
N ASP A 278 -21.64 -8.81 -7.46
CA ASP A 278 -21.54 -8.34 -8.83
C ASP A 278 -22.74 -7.43 -9.21
N THR A 279 -22.71 -6.89 -10.41
CA THR A 279 -23.78 -6.05 -10.97
C THR A 279 -25.12 -6.79 -11.11
N ASN A 280 -25.13 -8.11 -11.02
CA ASN A 280 -26.30 -8.98 -11.12
C ASN A 280 -26.79 -9.43 -9.74
N GLY A 281 -26.13 -9.00 -8.66
CA GLY A 281 -26.46 -9.36 -7.29
C GLY A 281 -25.88 -10.71 -6.81
N ASN A 282 -25.00 -11.36 -7.61
CA ASN A 282 -24.33 -12.58 -7.17
C ASN A 282 -23.20 -12.25 -6.22
N VAL A 283 -23.08 -13.01 -5.15
CA VAL A 283 -22.05 -12.82 -4.14
C VAL A 283 -20.68 -13.25 -4.71
N ILE A 284 -19.77 -12.26 -4.88
CA ILE A 284 -18.38 -12.50 -5.27
C ILE A 284 -17.55 -12.84 -4.04
N TYR A 285 -17.72 -12.08 -2.96
CA TYR A 285 -17.07 -12.32 -1.67
C TYR A 285 -18.12 -12.35 -0.56
N PRO A 286 -18.27 -13.48 0.13
CA PRO A 286 -19.23 -13.57 1.22
C PRO A 286 -18.78 -12.75 2.43
N LYS A 287 -19.75 -12.28 3.20
CA LYS A 287 -19.52 -11.63 4.49
C LYS A 287 -18.63 -12.53 5.37
N ARG A 288 -17.49 -12.00 5.83
CA ARG A 288 -16.51 -12.75 6.60
C ARG A 288 -16.11 -12.01 7.88
N LYS A 289 -16.13 -12.71 9.00
CA LYS A 289 -15.60 -12.18 10.26
C LYS A 289 -14.07 -12.01 10.18
N VAL A 290 -13.61 -10.81 10.49
CA VAL A 290 -12.19 -10.44 10.49
C VAL A 290 -11.55 -10.71 11.85
N CYS A 291 -12.11 -10.10 12.90
CA CYS A 291 -11.65 -10.26 14.27
C CYS A 291 -12.68 -9.77 15.27
N ASP A 292 -12.48 -10.14 16.53
CA ASP A 292 -13.12 -9.48 17.65
C ASP A 292 -12.14 -8.55 18.34
N VAL A 293 -12.64 -7.42 18.83
CA VAL A 293 -11.87 -6.49 19.64
C VAL A 293 -12.58 -6.33 20.97
N VAL A 294 -11.86 -6.48 22.06
CA VAL A 294 -12.39 -6.25 23.41
C VAL A 294 -11.70 -5.04 24.01
N ILE A 295 -12.50 -4.08 24.42
CA ILE A 295 -12.07 -2.88 25.11
C ILE A 295 -12.52 -3.00 26.55
N THR A 296 -11.59 -3.11 27.48
CA THR A 296 -11.91 -3.11 28.92
C THR A 296 -11.77 -1.69 29.43
N TRP A 297 -12.89 -1.09 29.85
CA TRP A 297 -12.92 0.30 30.28
C TRP A 297 -12.10 0.49 31.57
N GLY A 298 -11.44 1.63 31.67
CA GLY A 298 -10.57 1.93 32.81
C GLY A 298 -9.19 1.29 32.76
N THR A 299 -8.96 0.36 31.83
CA THR A 299 -7.65 -0.24 31.58
C THR A 299 -7.00 0.36 30.32
N PRO A 300 -5.68 0.32 30.22
CA PRO A 300 -4.99 0.75 29.01
C PRO A 300 -4.88 -0.37 27.96
N VAL A 301 -5.73 -1.38 27.99
CA VAL A 301 -5.59 -2.59 27.18
C VAL A 301 -6.71 -2.73 26.16
N LEU A 302 -6.33 -2.89 24.91
CA LEU A 302 -7.20 -3.27 23.81
C LEU A 302 -6.79 -4.65 23.30
N LYS A 303 -7.70 -5.63 23.46
CA LYS A 303 -7.43 -7.02 23.09
C LYS A 303 -8.01 -7.29 21.70
N VAL A 304 -7.19 -7.79 20.78
CA VAL A 304 -7.58 -8.19 19.43
C VAL A 304 -7.55 -9.71 19.33
N LEU A 305 -8.69 -10.29 18.93
CA LEU A 305 -8.92 -11.72 18.78
C LEU A 305 -9.21 -12.02 17.29
N PRO A 306 -8.20 -12.39 16.50
CA PRO A 306 -8.38 -12.60 15.08
C PRO A 306 -9.12 -13.90 14.77
N THR A 307 -9.86 -13.90 13.70
CA THR A 307 -10.46 -15.10 13.13
C THR A 307 -9.39 -15.94 12.41
N LYS A 308 -9.60 -17.26 12.33
CA LYS A 308 -8.69 -18.18 11.59
C LYS A 308 -8.56 -17.69 10.13
N GLY A 309 -7.33 -17.56 9.65
CA GLY A 309 -7.03 -17.11 8.29
C GLY A 309 -6.88 -15.58 8.12
N THR A 310 -7.06 -14.79 9.18
CA THR A 310 -6.85 -13.34 9.14
C THR A 310 -5.41 -12.99 9.51
N ASP A 311 -4.80 -12.03 8.78
CA ASP A 311 -3.48 -11.50 9.13
C ASP A 311 -3.57 -10.56 10.34
N VAL A 312 -3.31 -11.14 11.51
CA VAL A 312 -3.33 -10.43 12.81
C VAL A 312 -2.35 -9.30 12.84
N LEU A 313 -1.15 -9.51 12.30
CA LEU A 313 -0.10 -8.49 12.33
C LEU A 313 -0.51 -7.25 11.52
N LEU A 314 -1.21 -7.46 10.43
CA LEU A 314 -1.72 -6.37 9.61
C LEU A 314 -2.73 -5.52 10.39
N ILE A 315 -3.71 -6.17 11.06
CA ILE A 315 -4.73 -5.49 11.87
C ILE A 315 -4.09 -4.77 13.04
N VAL A 316 -3.26 -5.47 13.80
CA VAL A 316 -2.58 -4.91 14.98
C VAL A 316 -1.69 -3.73 14.59
N ASN A 317 -0.92 -3.84 13.52
CA ASN A 317 -0.06 -2.75 13.07
C ASN A 317 -0.86 -1.53 12.59
N ARG A 318 -1.96 -1.75 11.89
CA ARG A 318 -2.87 -0.67 11.47
C ARG A 318 -3.51 0.02 12.67
N LEU A 319 -4.02 -0.74 13.64
CA LEU A 319 -4.57 -0.20 14.89
C LEU A 319 -3.52 0.59 15.67
N LYS A 320 -2.33 0.04 15.83
CA LYS A 320 -1.20 0.74 16.47
C LYS A 320 -0.92 2.08 15.79
N CYS A 321 -0.96 2.10 14.47
CA CYS A 321 -0.78 3.31 13.68
C CYS A 321 -1.84 4.37 13.96
N GLN A 322 -3.09 3.96 13.99
CA GLN A 322 -4.22 4.85 14.25
C GLN A 322 -4.19 5.39 15.68
N LEU A 323 -3.98 4.53 16.65
CA LEU A 323 -3.92 4.90 18.05
C LEU A 323 -2.80 5.92 18.31
N ARG A 324 -1.63 5.74 17.70
CA ARG A 324 -0.52 6.68 17.77
C ARG A 324 -0.85 8.03 17.15
N LYS A 325 -1.54 8.03 16.02
CA LYS A 325 -1.92 9.23 15.29
C LYS A 325 -2.82 10.15 16.12
N TYR A 326 -3.70 9.58 16.94
CA TYR A 326 -4.67 10.31 17.73
C TYR A 326 -4.25 10.50 19.18
N GLN A 327 -2.97 10.43 19.47
CA GLN A 327 -2.40 10.70 20.82
C GLN A 327 -2.87 9.76 21.93
N TYR A 328 -3.36 8.56 21.58
CA TYR A 328 -3.60 7.51 22.60
C TYR A 328 -2.30 6.85 23.09
N CYS A 329 -1.21 7.30 22.56
CA CYS A 329 0.12 6.76 22.86
C CYS A 329 1.04 7.85 23.34
#